data_c0a5efdf1928d454eea7bbe2e0e640c5
#
_entry.id   c0a5efdf1928d454eea7bbe2e0e640c5
#
_cell.length_a   1.000
_cell.length_b   1.000
_cell.length_c   1.000
_cell.angle_alpha   90.00
_cell.angle_beta   90.00
_cell.angle_gamma   90.00
#
_symmetry.space_group_name_H-M   'P 1'
#
loop_
_entity.id
_entity.type
_entity.pdbx_description
1 polymer ?
#
loop_
_entity_poly.entity_id
_entity_poly.type
_entity_poly.pdbx_seq_one_letter_code
_entity_poly.pdbx_strand_id
1 'polypeptide(L)'
;MDYILYHANCQDGWVAAYIAAKKWPSATLLPLSYGLTLEKLDNLIRTIFQKDVIMVDYSFPTREEMKALKIVTKSLRVFDHHISKKDILEGFDFTVFDNKRSGAGLAWDYLFGKDSTENQYGDCTGFGIHRPWWVNYTEDQDLWNWKLPYSREINSYLMIQERSIYRWEQIETITEPMSVFDQGLGAQARAQFDVRDLMRNVQVGLFHGYETGVINTPIAVSEVGETIYNSGFDIAMAWHERAQGDISFGLRSTKVDVSAIAKSYGGGGHKNASGFEVSLEKGREIIDEVLGRKKYEQSSRCC
;
A
#
# COMPACT_ATOMS: atom_id res chain seq x y z
N MET A 1 14.68 -18.86 3.47
CA MET A 1 14.75 -17.39 3.37
C MET A 1 15.31 -16.83 4.65
N ASP A 2 16.22 -15.86 4.53
CA ASP A 2 16.78 -15.16 5.69
C ASP A 2 15.92 -13.92 6.00
N TYR A 3 15.43 -13.26 4.96
CA TYR A 3 14.66 -12.02 5.08
C TYR A 3 13.41 -12.02 4.22
N ILE A 4 12.34 -11.42 4.79
CA ILE A 4 11.09 -11.10 4.12
C ILE A 4 10.96 -9.58 4.12
N LEU A 5 11.12 -8.95 2.97
CA LEU A 5 10.90 -7.53 2.77
C LEU A 5 9.45 -7.32 2.36
N TYR A 6 8.75 -6.32 2.94
CA TYR A 6 7.35 -6.09 2.63
C TYR A 6 6.95 -4.62 2.72
N HIS A 7 5.87 -4.26 2.02
CA HIS A 7 5.35 -2.89 2.04
C HIS A 7 4.88 -2.50 3.44
N ALA A 8 5.52 -1.50 4.02
CA ALA A 8 5.23 -1.02 5.36
C ALA A 8 3.88 -0.28 5.41
N ASN A 9 3.24 -0.28 6.59
CA ASN A 9 2.01 0.44 6.86
C ASN A 9 0.82 0.10 5.93
N CYS A 10 0.92 -0.98 5.17
CA CYS A 10 -0.10 -1.52 4.30
C CYS A 10 -0.69 -2.81 4.91
N GLN A 11 -2.01 -3.01 4.78
CA GLN A 11 -2.67 -4.25 5.21
C GLN A 11 -2.23 -5.41 4.32
N ASP A 12 -2.26 -5.20 3.01
CA ASP A 12 -1.88 -6.21 2.02
C ASP A 12 -0.42 -6.64 2.19
N GLY A 13 0.48 -5.67 2.32
CA GLY A 13 1.90 -5.94 2.58
C GLY A 13 2.16 -6.74 3.85
N TRP A 14 1.45 -6.43 4.95
CA TRP A 14 1.56 -7.21 6.17
C TRP A 14 1.05 -8.64 5.99
N VAL A 15 -0.13 -8.81 5.36
CA VAL A 15 -0.71 -10.14 5.12
C VAL A 15 0.19 -10.97 4.21
N ALA A 16 0.75 -10.37 3.16
CA ALA A 16 1.74 -11.02 2.30
C ALA A 16 2.99 -11.46 3.08
N ALA A 17 3.48 -10.61 3.99
CA ALA A 17 4.63 -10.93 4.85
C ALA A 17 4.30 -12.07 5.83
N TYR A 18 3.12 -12.06 6.44
CA TYR A 18 2.66 -13.15 7.31
C TYR A 18 2.58 -14.48 6.56
N ILE A 19 2.03 -14.49 5.36
CA ILE A 19 1.98 -15.68 4.49
C ILE A 19 3.40 -16.19 4.21
N ALA A 20 4.33 -15.30 3.86
CA ALA A 20 5.72 -15.67 3.63
C ALA A 20 6.40 -16.21 4.91
N ALA A 21 6.12 -15.63 6.07
CA ALA A 21 6.63 -16.09 7.36
C ALA A 21 6.13 -17.49 7.72
N LYS A 22 4.92 -17.86 7.34
CA LYS A 22 4.43 -19.26 7.51
C LYS A 22 5.28 -20.27 6.75
N LYS A 23 5.78 -19.90 5.57
CA LYS A 23 6.68 -20.75 4.77
C LYS A 23 8.10 -20.75 5.33
N TRP A 24 8.55 -19.65 5.91
CA TRP A 24 9.89 -19.45 6.46
C TRP A 24 9.84 -18.82 7.86
N PRO A 25 9.48 -19.60 8.90
CA PRO A 25 9.23 -19.05 10.25
C PRO A 25 10.47 -18.42 10.92
N SER A 26 11.68 -18.77 10.47
CA SER A 26 12.93 -18.21 10.97
C SER A 26 13.38 -16.93 10.23
N ALA A 27 12.67 -16.52 9.19
CA ALA A 27 13.03 -15.34 8.42
C ALA A 27 12.73 -14.05 9.19
N THR A 28 13.62 -13.07 9.06
CA THR A 28 13.43 -11.75 9.65
C THR A 28 12.53 -10.90 8.74
N LEU A 29 11.46 -10.34 9.30
CA LEU A 29 10.55 -9.43 8.60
C LEU A 29 11.08 -8.02 8.63
N LEU A 30 11.24 -7.38 7.47
CA LEU A 30 11.72 -6.01 7.32
C LEU A 30 10.70 -5.15 6.54
N PRO A 31 9.99 -4.24 7.23
CA PRO A 31 9.07 -3.32 6.57
C PRO A 31 9.83 -2.27 5.75
N LEU A 32 9.38 -2.04 4.52
CA LEU A 32 9.94 -1.03 3.62
C LEU A 32 8.88 -0.01 3.23
N SER A 33 9.24 1.27 3.27
CA SER A 33 8.46 2.37 2.71
C SER A 33 9.11 2.90 1.44
N TYR A 34 8.35 3.49 0.56
CA TYR A 34 8.93 4.25 -0.56
C TYR A 34 9.70 5.47 -0.03
N GLY A 35 10.64 5.99 -0.82
CA GLY A 35 11.43 7.15 -0.42
C GLY A 35 12.50 6.85 0.65
N LEU A 36 13.12 5.68 0.62
CA LEU A 36 14.24 5.35 1.50
C LEU A 36 15.38 6.37 1.34
N THR A 37 15.89 6.90 2.46
CA THR A 37 17.11 7.69 2.44
C THR A 37 18.31 6.82 2.04
N LEU A 38 19.38 7.45 1.52
CA LEU A 38 20.60 6.74 1.15
C LEU A 38 21.19 5.93 2.32
N GLU A 39 21.13 6.46 3.54
CA GLU A 39 21.57 5.77 4.74
C GLU A 39 20.74 4.50 5.01
N LYS A 40 19.41 4.59 4.93
CA LYS A 40 18.52 3.44 5.12
C LYS A 40 18.73 2.38 4.04
N LEU A 41 18.95 2.82 2.80
CA LEU A 41 19.22 1.93 1.68
C LEU A 41 20.56 1.20 1.87
N ASP A 42 21.64 1.91 2.28
CA ASP A 42 22.94 1.32 2.55
C ASP A 42 22.84 0.29 3.70
N ASN A 43 22.16 0.64 4.79
CA ASN A 43 21.92 -0.28 5.90
C ASN A 43 21.13 -1.52 5.46
N LEU A 44 20.11 -1.36 4.63
CA LEU A 44 19.36 -2.48 4.07
C LEU A 44 20.26 -3.38 3.22
N ILE A 45 21.05 -2.81 2.30
CA ILE A 45 21.96 -3.55 1.44
C ILE A 45 22.96 -4.36 2.28
N ARG A 46 23.58 -3.76 3.30
CA ARG A 46 24.48 -4.47 4.23
C ARG A 46 23.79 -5.62 4.95
N THR A 47 22.54 -5.42 5.37
CA THR A 47 21.76 -6.43 6.09
C THR A 47 21.47 -7.64 5.22
N ILE A 48 21.10 -7.44 3.95
CA ILE A 48 20.69 -8.50 3.03
C ILE A 48 21.81 -9.03 2.13
N PHE A 49 23.05 -8.51 2.29
CA PHE A 49 24.19 -8.92 1.49
C PHE A 49 24.45 -10.44 1.60
N GLN A 50 24.45 -11.13 0.45
CA GLN A 50 24.64 -12.60 0.35
C GLN A 50 23.59 -13.41 1.15
N LYS A 51 22.38 -12.87 1.31
CA LYS A 51 21.25 -13.52 1.99
C LYS A 51 20.20 -14.01 1.00
N ASP A 52 19.41 -14.99 1.43
CA ASP A 52 18.23 -15.45 0.72
C ASP A 52 17.04 -14.54 1.06
N VAL A 53 16.52 -13.80 0.07
CA VAL A 53 15.54 -12.73 0.26
C VAL A 53 14.27 -12.97 -0.55
N ILE A 54 13.12 -12.76 0.07
CA ILE A 54 11.85 -12.58 -0.64
C ILE A 54 11.29 -11.18 -0.36
N MET A 55 10.77 -10.55 -1.40
CA MET A 55 10.09 -9.26 -1.32
C MET A 55 8.63 -9.46 -1.74
N VAL A 56 7.69 -8.99 -0.93
CA VAL A 56 6.25 -9.16 -1.16
C VAL A 56 5.53 -7.84 -1.05
N ASP A 57 4.60 -7.57 -1.97
CA ASP A 57 3.84 -6.33 -2.08
C ASP A 57 4.71 -5.06 -2.17
N TYR A 58 5.94 -5.21 -2.59
CA TYR A 58 6.89 -4.11 -2.71
C TYR A 58 7.92 -4.38 -3.80
N SER A 59 8.30 -3.35 -4.53
CA SER A 59 9.46 -3.33 -5.40
C SER A 59 10.11 -1.95 -5.43
N PHE A 60 11.41 -1.91 -5.68
CA PHE A 60 12.15 -0.65 -5.76
C PHE A 60 11.70 0.20 -6.95
N PRO A 61 11.90 1.53 -6.88
CA PRO A 61 11.41 2.48 -7.88
C PRO A 61 11.98 2.29 -9.28
N THR A 62 13.19 1.76 -9.40
CA THR A 62 13.87 1.66 -10.70
C THR A 62 14.33 0.23 -11.01
N ARG A 63 14.47 -0.04 -12.31
CA ARG A 63 14.98 -1.32 -12.80
C ARG A 63 16.45 -1.55 -12.40
N GLU A 64 17.22 -0.49 -12.30
CA GLU A 64 18.62 -0.50 -11.88
C GLU A 64 18.75 -0.92 -10.42
N GLU A 65 17.90 -0.40 -9.54
CA GLU A 65 17.84 -0.80 -8.13
C GLU A 65 17.45 -2.28 -7.99
N MET A 66 16.48 -2.76 -8.76
CA MET A 66 16.09 -4.17 -8.76
C MET A 66 17.23 -5.08 -9.22
N LYS A 67 18.01 -4.67 -10.25
CA LYS A 67 19.22 -5.39 -10.67
C LYS A 67 20.29 -5.40 -9.60
N ALA A 68 20.56 -4.23 -8.99
CA ALA A 68 21.54 -4.11 -7.90
C ALA A 68 21.16 -5.02 -6.72
N LEU A 69 19.87 -5.04 -6.36
CA LEU A 69 19.38 -5.92 -5.28
C LEU A 69 19.61 -7.40 -5.61
N LYS A 70 19.35 -7.82 -6.85
CA LYS A 70 19.62 -9.19 -7.31
C LYS A 70 21.10 -9.57 -7.23
N ILE A 71 21.99 -8.62 -7.51
CA ILE A 71 23.44 -8.84 -7.47
C ILE A 71 23.95 -9.01 -6.02
N VAL A 72 23.43 -8.22 -5.09
CA VAL A 72 23.91 -8.23 -3.70
C VAL A 72 23.33 -9.37 -2.88
N THR A 73 22.19 -9.91 -3.25
CA THR A 73 21.55 -11.04 -2.57
C THR A 73 22.06 -12.39 -3.09
N LYS A 74 22.06 -13.41 -2.25
CA LYS A 74 22.34 -14.80 -2.65
C LYS A 74 21.22 -15.35 -3.51
N SER A 75 19.96 -15.15 -3.09
CA SER A 75 18.78 -15.38 -3.91
C SER A 75 17.77 -14.27 -3.68
N LEU A 76 17.00 -13.93 -4.72
CA LEU A 76 15.94 -12.94 -4.66
C LEU A 76 14.68 -13.50 -5.33
N ARG A 77 13.53 -13.30 -4.68
CA ARG A 77 12.19 -13.43 -5.27
C ARG A 77 11.39 -12.18 -4.96
N VAL A 78 10.57 -11.74 -5.92
CA VAL A 78 9.76 -10.53 -5.78
C VAL A 78 8.35 -10.81 -6.27
N PHE A 79 7.36 -10.54 -5.42
CA PHE A 79 5.94 -10.62 -5.76
C PHE A 79 5.34 -9.24 -5.60
N ASP A 80 4.88 -8.66 -6.71
CA ASP A 80 4.30 -7.32 -6.71
C ASP A 80 3.15 -7.22 -7.72
N HIS A 81 2.20 -6.35 -7.43
CA HIS A 81 1.00 -6.16 -8.24
C HIS A 81 0.76 -4.69 -8.63
N HIS A 82 1.56 -3.76 -8.12
CA HIS A 82 1.41 -2.33 -8.39
C HIS A 82 1.65 -2.03 -9.87
N ILE A 83 0.64 -1.51 -10.56
CA ILE A 83 0.71 -1.25 -12.01
C ILE A 83 1.88 -0.33 -12.41
N SER A 84 2.26 0.59 -11.52
CA SER A 84 3.40 1.48 -11.72
C SER A 84 4.77 0.76 -11.75
N LYS A 85 4.81 -0.51 -11.31
CA LYS A 85 6.02 -1.35 -11.25
C LYS A 85 6.10 -2.37 -12.37
N LYS A 86 5.07 -2.51 -13.20
CA LYS A 86 5.01 -3.50 -14.28
C LYS A 86 6.26 -3.45 -15.16
N ASP A 87 6.56 -2.31 -15.75
CA ASP A 87 7.69 -2.13 -16.67
C ASP A 87 9.06 -2.33 -15.99
N ILE A 88 9.12 -2.07 -14.67
CA ILE A 88 10.32 -2.25 -13.85
C ILE A 88 10.61 -3.74 -13.65
N LEU A 89 9.56 -4.54 -13.44
CA LEU A 89 9.67 -5.97 -13.10
C LEU A 89 9.69 -6.88 -14.32
N GLU A 90 9.15 -6.42 -15.44
CA GLU A 90 9.01 -7.23 -16.65
C GLU A 90 10.35 -7.81 -17.16
N GLY A 91 10.34 -9.11 -17.45
CA GLY A 91 11.51 -9.81 -18.00
C GLY A 91 12.59 -10.22 -16.99
N PHE A 92 12.39 -9.99 -15.69
CA PHE A 92 13.23 -10.61 -14.67
C PHE A 92 12.70 -12.00 -14.31
N ASP A 93 13.57 -13.00 -14.21
CA ASP A 93 13.26 -14.39 -13.85
C ASP A 93 12.98 -14.60 -12.35
N PHE A 94 13.29 -13.59 -11.54
CA PHE A 94 13.08 -13.60 -10.09
C PHE A 94 11.83 -12.83 -9.64
N THR A 95 11.02 -12.33 -10.58
CA THR A 95 9.83 -11.53 -10.29
C THR A 95 8.55 -12.22 -10.73
N VAL A 96 7.48 -11.98 -10.00
CA VAL A 96 6.12 -12.34 -10.36
C VAL A 96 5.28 -11.08 -10.26
N PHE A 97 4.59 -10.75 -11.34
CA PHE A 97 3.73 -9.60 -11.42
C PHE A 97 2.34 -9.99 -11.91
N ASP A 98 1.31 -9.64 -11.14
CA ASP A 98 -0.09 -9.77 -11.57
C ASP A 98 -0.96 -8.70 -10.90
N ASN A 99 -1.41 -7.71 -11.65
CA ASN A 99 -2.26 -6.62 -11.16
C ASN A 99 -3.74 -6.99 -10.98
N LYS A 100 -4.12 -8.24 -11.23
CA LYS A 100 -5.44 -8.79 -10.90
C LYS A 100 -5.48 -9.43 -9.51
N ARG A 101 -4.34 -9.49 -8.85
CA ARG A 101 -4.14 -10.02 -7.51
C ARG A 101 -3.64 -8.92 -6.60
N SER A 102 -3.86 -9.07 -5.29
CA SER A 102 -3.15 -8.30 -4.28
C SER A 102 -1.80 -8.95 -3.94
N GLY A 103 -0.93 -8.26 -3.22
CA GLY A 103 0.33 -8.84 -2.75
C GLY A 103 0.13 -10.07 -1.87
N ALA A 104 -0.88 -10.05 -0.98
CA ALA A 104 -1.29 -11.20 -0.18
C ALA A 104 -1.81 -12.35 -1.04
N GLY A 105 -2.64 -12.04 -2.04
CA GLY A 105 -3.12 -13.02 -3.02
C GLY A 105 -1.99 -13.70 -3.77
N LEU A 106 -1.06 -12.91 -4.30
CA LEU A 106 0.13 -13.44 -4.98
C LEU A 106 0.98 -14.30 -4.06
N ALA A 107 1.26 -13.83 -2.83
CA ALA A 107 2.05 -14.58 -1.87
C ALA A 107 1.41 -15.94 -1.55
N TRP A 108 0.09 -15.98 -1.33
CA TRP A 108 -0.62 -17.23 -1.08
C TRP A 108 -0.56 -18.18 -2.27
N ASP A 109 -0.94 -17.70 -3.46
CA ASP A 109 -1.03 -18.54 -4.67
C ASP A 109 0.33 -19.15 -5.04
N TYR A 110 1.44 -18.40 -4.88
CA TYR A 110 2.77 -18.88 -5.20
C TYR A 110 3.44 -19.72 -4.12
N LEU A 111 3.11 -19.51 -2.85
CA LEU A 111 3.77 -20.21 -1.75
C LEU A 111 2.99 -21.46 -1.29
N PHE A 112 1.67 -21.47 -1.45
CA PHE A 112 0.80 -22.52 -0.97
C PHE A 112 -0.17 -23.10 -2.01
N GLY A 113 -0.47 -22.37 -3.08
CA GLY A 113 -1.45 -22.78 -4.10
C GLY A 113 -0.91 -23.74 -5.16
N LYS A 114 0.40 -23.92 -5.31
CA LYS A 114 1.00 -24.72 -6.39
C LYS A 114 0.88 -26.24 -6.23
N ASP A 115 0.54 -26.74 -5.06
CA ASP A 115 0.31 -28.17 -4.84
C ASP A 115 -1.13 -28.60 -5.13
N SER A 116 -2.02 -27.65 -5.44
CA SER A 116 -3.33 -27.92 -5.99
C SER A 116 -3.22 -28.00 -7.50
N THR A 117 -3.33 -29.18 -8.05
CA THR A 117 -3.12 -29.49 -9.46
C THR A 117 -4.11 -28.83 -10.43
N GLU A 118 -5.08 -28.07 -9.94
CA GLU A 118 -6.04 -27.32 -10.78
C GLU A 118 -6.60 -26.15 -9.99
N ASN A 119 -6.10 -24.99 -10.17
CA ASN A 119 -6.75 -23.68 -10.13
C ASN A 119 -5.82 -22.58 -9.65
N GLN A 120 -5.35 -21.83 -10.61
CA GLN A 120 -4.62 -20.56 -10.38
C GLN A 120 -5.49 -19.49 -9.69
N TYR A 121 -6.76 -19.76 -9.36
CA TYR A 121 -7.75 -18.74 -9.00
C TYR A 121 -8.74 -19.15 -7.90
N GLY A 122 -8.24 -19.81 -6.85
CA GLY A 122 -8.95 -19.78 -5.57
C GLY A 122 -10.25 -20.57 -5.42
N ASP A 123 -10.61 -21.42 -6.38
CA ASP A 123 -11.69 -22.39 -6.19
C ASP A 123 -11.09 -23.80 -6.05
N CYS A 124 -10.55 -24.06 -4.87
CA CYS A 124 -9.89 -25.31 -4.52
C CYS A 124 -10.95 -26.36 -4.17
N THR A 125 -11.60 -26.92 -5.19
CA THR A 125 -12.53 -28.06 -5.01
C THR A 125 -11.85 -29.41 -5.00
N GLY A 126 -10.52 -29.47 -4.91
CA GLY A 126 -9.78 -30.73 -4.80
C GLY A 126 -8.56 -30.54 -3.92
N PHE A 127 -8.39 -31.33 -2.89
CA PHE A 127 -7.24 -31.56 -2.00
C PHE A 127 -6.16 -30.48 -1.81
N GLY A 128 -6.39 -29.23 -2.30
CA GLY A 128 -5.52 -28.09 -2.10
C GLY A 128 -5.78 -27.38 -0.78
N ILE A 129 -4.80 -26.67 -0.25
CA ILE A 129 -4.98 -25.81 0.92
C ILE A 129 -5.91 -24.67 0.50
N HIS A 130 -7.13 -24.61 1.03
CA HIS A 130 -8.07 -23.56 0.77
C HIS A 130 -7.47 -22.21 1.14
N ARG A 131 -7.64 -21.23 0.24
CA ARG A 131 -7.21 -19.86 0.49
C ARG A 131 -8.00 -19.31 1.68
N PRO A 132 -7.33 -18.87 2.77
CA PRO A 132 -8.02 -18.40 3.96
C PRO A 132 -8.90 -17.17 3.68
N TRP A 133 -9.99 -17.04 4.44
CA TRP A 133 -10.91 -15.90 4.31
C TRP A 133 -10.19 -14.55 4.47
N TRP A 134 -9.25 -14.43 5.40
CA TRP A 134 -8.52 -13.19 5.65
C TRP A 134 -7.63 -12.78 4.46
N VAL A 135 -7.15 -13.71 3.64
CA VAL A 135 -6.46 -13.40 2.37
C VAL A 135 -7.47 -12.87 1.35
N ASN A 136 -8.63 -13.54 1.22
CA ASN A 136 -9.66 -13.14 0.26
C ASN A 136 -10.22 -11.75 0.58
N TYR A 137 -10.50 -11.45 1.84
CA TYR A 137 -11.00 -10.13 2.26
C TYR A 137 -9.95 -9.05 2.10
N THR A 138 -8.68 -9.32 2.41
CA THR A 138 -7.57 -8.39 2.15
C THR A 138 -7.48 -8.04 0.67
N GLU A 139 -7.54 -9.03 -0.23
CA GLU A 139 -7.52 -8.82 -1.68
C GLU A 139 -8.76 -8.05 -2.16
N ASP A 140 -9.93 -8.34 -1.63
CA ASP A 140 -11.18 -7.65 -2.00
C ASP A 140 -11.13 -6.15 -1.67
N GLN A 141 -10.51 -5.79 -0.54
CA GLN A 141 -10.25 -4.41 -0.15
C GLN A 141 -9.14 -3.77 -0.99
N ASP A 142 -8.00 -4.43 -1.13
CA ASP A 142 -6.82 -3.86 -1.78
C ASP A 142 -7.10 -3.52 -3.26
N LEU A 143 -7.80 -4.42 -3.95
CA LEU A 143 -8.26 -4.21 -5.32
C LEU A 143 -9.51 -3.33 -5.41
N TRP A 144 -10.02 -2.83 -4.28
CA TRP A 144 -11.20 -1.97 -4.17
C TRP A 144 -12.47 -2.58 -4.78
N ASN A 145 -12.61 -3.91 -4.70
CA ASN A 145 -13.71 -4.67 -5.30
C ASN A 145 -15.00 -4.60 -4.48
N TRP A 146 -14.91 -4.76 -3.17
CA TRP A 146 -16.00 -4.76 -2.20
C TRP A 146 -17.13 -5.74 -2.55
N LYS A 147 -16.77 -6.94 -3.05
CA LYS A 147 -17.71 -7.96 -3.54
C LYS A 147 -18.04 -9.03 -2.52
N LEU A 148 -17.18 -9.24 -1.54
CA LEU A 148 -17.41 -10.23 -0.50
C LEU A 148 -18.49 -9.74 0.49
N PRO A 149 -19.27 -10.66 1.08
CA PRO A 149 -20.27 -10.28 2.08
C PRO A 149 -19.63 -9.50 3.23
N TYR A 150 -20.21 -8.34 3.55
CA TYR A 150 -19.74 -7.47 4.66
C TYR A 150 -18.24 -7.14 4.58
N SER A 151 -17.74 -6.96 3.38
CA SER A 151 -16.30 -6.78 3.12
C SER A 151 -15.73 -5.57 3.88
N ARG A 152 -16.46 -4.47 3.97
CA ARG A 152 -16.00 -3.27 4.68
C ARG A 152 -15.86 -3.51 6.19
N GLU A 153 -16.83 -4.20 6.79
CA GLU A 153 -16.83 -4.54 8.21
C GLU A 153 -15.72 -5.54 8.55
N ILE A 154 -15.64 -6.61 7.79
CA ILE A 154 -14.62 -7.65 8.00
C ILE A 154 -13.21 -7.07 7.81
N ASN A 155 -12.99 -6.25 6.79
CA ASN A 155 -11.70 -5.59 6.60
C ASN A 155 -11.41 -4.56 7.70
N SER A 156 -12.43 -3.83 8.19
CA SER A 156 -12.25 -2.93 9.35
C SER A 156 -11.79 -3.69 10.60
N TYR A 157 -12.27 -4.93 10.81
CA TYR A 157 -11.73 -5.80 11.84
C TYR A 157 -10.26 -6.15 11.58
N LEU A 158 -9.90 -6.56 10.36
CA LEU A 158 -8.51 -6.92 10.04
C LEU A 158 -7.54 -5.73 10.18
N MET A 159 -7.98 -4.53 9.79
CA MET A 159 -7.16 -3.31 9.82
C MET A 159 -6.76 -2.87 11.23
N ILE A 160 -7.62 -3.12 12.24
CA ILE A 160 -7.32 -2.74 13.62
C ILE A 160 -6.50 -3.78 14.37
N GLN A 161 -6.18 -4.92 13.75
CA GLN A 161 -5.38 -5.93 14.41
C GLN A 161 -3.91 -5.53 14.48
N GLU A 162 -3.27 -5.91 15.56
CA GLU A 162 -1.82 -5.77 15.69
C GLU A 162 -1.11 -6.55 14.59
N ARG A 163 -0.14 -5.93 13.94
CA ARG A 163 0.70 -6.55 12.91
C ARG A 163 1.82 -7.37 13.55
N SER A 164 1.45 -8.44 14.25
CA SER A 164 2.37 -9.40 14.87
C SER A 164 2.04 -10.83 14.43
N ILE A 165 3.06 -11.67 14.32
CA ILE A 165 2.89 -13.09 13.98
C ILE A 165 1.90 -13.73 14.94
N TYR A 166 2.10 -13.54 16.26
CA TYR A 166 1.24 -14.10 17.30
C TYR A 166 -0.23 -13.73 17.12
N ARG A 167 -0.53 -12.46 16.82
CA ARG A 167 -1.93 -12.03 16.63
C ARG A 167 -2.54 -12.67 15.38
N TRP A 168 -1.78 -12.77 14.31
CA TRP A 168 -2.27 -13.34 13.05
C TRP A 168 -2.40 -14.86 13.09
N GLU A 169 -1.61 -15.57 13.87
CA GLU A 169 -1.85 -16.97 14.21
C GLU A 169 -3.21 -17.17 14.91
N GLN A 170 -3.61 -16.25 15.80
CA GLN A 170 -4.94 -16.29 16.40
C GLN A 170 -6.05 -16.01 15.38
N ILE A 171 -5.88 -15.05 14.47
CA ILE A 171 -6.85 -14.78 13.41
C ILE A 171 -7.03 -16.00 12.51
N GLU A 172 -5.96 -16.70 12.22
CA GLU A 172 -6.00 -17.92 11.42
C GLU A 172 -6.85 -19.04 12.04
N THR A 173 -6.98 -19.08 13.37
CA THR A 173 -7.87 -20.06 14.04
C THR A 173 -9.36 -19.76 13.86
N ILE A 174 -9.69 -18.55 13.40
CA ILE A 174 -11.06 -18.16 13.12
C ILE A 174 -11.48 -18.74 11.76
N THR A 175 -12.40 -19.67 11.77
CA THR A 175 -12.83 -20.39 10.56
C THR A 175 -13.86 -19.62 9.74
N GLU A 176 -14.69 -18.81 10.42
CA GLU A 176 -15.82 -18.10 9.78
C GLU A 176 -15.65 -16.59 9.88
N PRO A 177 -15.56 -15.85 8.75
CA PRO A 177 -15.39 -14.41 8.76
C PRO A 177 -16.53 -13.67 9.49
N MET A 178 -17.74 -14.21 9.48
CA MET A 178 -18.89 -13.61 10.16
C MET A 178 -18.76 -13.55 11.68
N SER A 179 -17.90 -14.36 12.28
CA SER A 179 -17.67 -14.33 13.74
C SER A 179 -16.99 -13.04 14.21
N VAL A 180 -16.37 -12.28 13.32
CA VAL A 180 -15.71 -10.99 13.62
C VAL A 180 -16.52 -9.79 13.15
N PHE A 181 -17.70 -9.99 12.58
CA PHE A 181 -18.55 -8.95 12.00
C PHE A 181 -18.85 -7.81 12.97
N ASP A 182 -19.33 -8.12 14.18
CA ASP A 182 -19.72 -7.09 15.17
C ASP A 182 -18.53 -6.21 15.58
N GLN A 183 -17.35 -6.81 15.72
CA GLN A 183 -16.12 -6.07 16.02
C GLN A 183 -15.73 -5.16 14.84
N GLY A 184 -15.83 -5.68 13.62
CA GLY A 184 -15.58 -4.93 12.41
C GLY A 184 -16.58 -3.80 12.19
N LEU A 185 -17.86 -4.04 12.47
CA LEU A 185 -18.92 -3.02 12.39
C LEU A 185 -18.62 -1.85 13.33
N GLY A 186 -18.20 -2.13 14.58
CA GLY A 186 -17.78 -1.09 15.52
C GLY A 186 -16.60 -0.27 15.03
N ALA A 187 -15.58 -0.94 14.49
CA ALA A 187 -14.40 -0.29 13.93
C ALA A 187 -14.76 0.59 12.72
N GLN A 188 -15.60 0.07 11.81
CA GLN A 188 -16.08 0.80 10.64
C GLN A 188 -16.91 2.02 11.03
N ALA A 189 -17.82 1.88 11.99
CA ALA A 189 -18.63 3.00 12.46
C ALA A 189 -17.76 4.13 13.02
N ARG A 190 -16.69 3.79 13.74
CA ARG A 190 -15.70 4.77 14.22
C ARG A 190 -14.96 5.42 13.05
N ALA A 191 -14.47 4.65 12.09
CA ALA A 191 -13.80 5.19 10.91
C ALA A 191 -14.70 6.14 10.10
N GLN A 192 -15.98 5.78 9.90
CA GLN A 192 -16.95 6.64 9.24
C GLN A 192 -17.24 7.94 9.99
N PHE A 193 -17.24 7.88 11.31
CA PHE A 193 -17.36 9.11 12.14
C PHE A 193 -16.16 10.03 11.91
N ASP A 194 -14.94 9.48 11.97
CA ASP A 194 -13.71 10.23 11.74
C ASP A 194 -13.66 10.86 10.34
N VAL A 195 -14.06 10.09 9.31
CA VAL A 195 -14.16 10.61 7.93
C VAL A 195 -15.14 11.78 7.84
N ARG A 196 -16.34 11.67 8.42
CA ARG A 196 -17.33 12.78 8.43
C ARG A 196 -16.80 14.04 9.08
N ASP A 197 -16.02 13.88 10.15
CA ASP A 197 -15.43 15.02 10.85
C ASP A 197 -14.29 15.66 10.04
N LEU A 198 -13.44 14.83 9.45
CA LEU A 198 -12.36 15.25 8.55
C LEU A 198 -12.90 16.01 7.33
N MET A 199 -14.00 15.56 6.73
CA MET A 199 -14.60 16.19 5.55
C MET A 199 -14.97 17.66 5.74
N ARG A 200 -15.14 18.14 6.96
CA ARG A 200 -15.37 19.56 7.27
C ARG A 200 -14.18 20.45 6.94
N ASN A 201 -12.99 19.87 6.81
CA ASN A 201 -11.74 20.56 6.57
C ASN A 201 -11.26 20.44 5.11
N VAL A 202 -12.07 19.86 4.22
CA VAL A 202 -11.72 19.74 2.79
C VAL A 202 -11.70 21.14 2.18
N GLN A 203 -10.61 21.47 1.50
CA GLN A 203 -10.42 22.69 0.73
C GLN A 203 -10.49 22.34 -0.75
N VAL A 204 -10.93 23.31 -1.55
CA VAL A 204 -11.03 23.15 -3.01
C VAL A 204 -9.81 23.79 -3.67
N GLY A 205 -9.22 23.09 -4.63
CA GLY A 205 -8.08 23.58 -5.39
C GLY A 205 -8.03 23.00 -6.80
N LEU A 206 -6.97 23.33 -7.53
CA LEU A 206 -6.68 22.78 -8.85
C LEU A 206 -5.31 22.08 -8.84
N PHE A 207 -5.29 20.81 -9.20
CA PHE A 207 -4.05 20.04 -9.30
C PHE A 207 -3.90 19.45 -10.70
N HIS A 208 -2.85 19.81 -11.42
CA HIS A 208 -2.68 19.44 -12.84
C HIS A 208 -3.89 19.80 -13.73
N GLY A 209 -4.61 20.87 -13.39
CA GLY A 209 -5.80 21.30 -14.12
C GLY A 209 -7.10 20.58 -13.74
N TYR A 210 -7.07 19.67 -12.76
CA TYR A 210 -8.23 18.93 -12.26
C TYR A 210 -8.79 19.56 -10.99
N GLU A 211 -10.10 19.60 -10.85
CA GLU A 211 -10.76 20.04 -9.63
C GLU A 211 -10.47 19.05 -8.50
N THR A 212 -9.83 19.53 -7.43
CA THR A 212 -9.24 18.70 -6.41
C THR A 212 -9.77 19.07 -5.02
N GLY A 213 -10.32 18.08 -4.32
CA GLY A 213 -10.57 18.21 -2.89
C GLY A 213 -9.31 17.89 -2.09
N VAL A 214 -8.84 18.86 -1.31
CA VAL A 214 -7.55 18.82 -0.60
C VAL A 214 -7.77 18.76 0.89
N ILE A 215 -7.13 17.85 1.58
CA ILE A 215 -7.22 17.72 3.03
C ILE A 215 -5.87 17.41 3.67
N ASN A 216 -5.63 18.00 4.85
CA ASN A 216 -4.52 17.61 5.71
C ASN A 216 -4.95 16.51 6.67
N THR A 217 -4.47 15.28 6.44
CA THR A 217 -4.73 14.15 7.33
C THR A 217 -3.70 13.03 7.14
N PRO A 218 -3.16 12.45 8.23
CA PRO A 218 -2.32 11.26 8.19
C PRO A 218 -3.12 9.94 8.26
N ILE A 219 -4.44 10.00 8.49
CA ILE A 219 -5.29 8.82 8.71
C ILE A 219 -6.46 8.79 7.72
N ALA A 220 -7.05 7.61 7.54
CA ALA A 220 -8.24 7.38 6.72
C ALA A 220 -8.12 7.91 5.27
N VAL A 221 -6.89 7.92 4.72
CA VAL A 221 -6.58 8.52 3.41
C VAL A 221 -7.43 7.93 2.29
N SER A 222 -7.70 6.62 2.32
CA SER A 222 -8.51 5.94 1.31
C SER A 222 -9.99 6.29 1.44
N GLU A 223 -10.54 6.23 2.64
CA GLU A 223 -11.95 6.49 2.94
C GLU A 223 -12.32 7.96 2.74
N VAL A 224 -11.45 8.87 3.18
CA VAL A 224 -11.61 10.31 2.93
C VAL A 224 -11.50 10.59 1.43
N GLY A 225 -10.52 9.98 0.75
CA GLY A 225 -10.35 10.08 -0.69
C GLY A 225 -11.59 9.60 -1.44
N GLU A 226 -12.17 8.44 -1.06
CA GLU A 226 -13.42 7.93 -1.62
C GLU A 226 -14.57 8.93 -1.43
N THR A 227 -14.70 9.49 -0.25
CA THR A 227 -15.75 10.46 0.06
C THR A 227 -15.60 11.75 -0.76
N ILE A 228 -14.37 12.25 -0.94
CA ILE A 228 -14.08 13.45 -1.73
C ILE A 228 -14.45 13.23 -3.20
N TYR A 229 -13.96 12.16 -3.86
CA TYR A 229 -14.27 11.98 -5.27
C TYR A 229 -15.75 11.63 -5.52
N ASN A 230 -16.42 10.94 -4.57
CA ASN A 230 -17.87 10.72 -4.63
C ASN A 230 -18.69 12.02 -4.44
N SER A 231 -18.09 13.05 -3.85
CA SER A 231 -18.69 14.39 -3.76
C SER A 231 -18.54 15.21 -5.06
N GLY A 232 -17.95 14.63 -6.12
CA GLY A 232 -17.88 15.21 -7.46
C GLY A 232 -16.50 15.64 -7.93
N PHE A 233 -15.53 15.78 -7.04
CA PHE A 233 -14.15 16.16 -7.39
C PHE A 233 -13.51 15.17 -8.37
N ASP A 234 -12.60 15.68 -9.20
CA ASP A 234 -11.84 14.83 -10.12
C ASP A 234 -10.73 14.09 -9.40
N ILE A 235 -10.06 14.74 -8.44
CA ILE A 235 -9.01 14.19 -7.61
C ILE A 235 -9.30 14.48 -6.14
N ALA A 236 -9.06 13.50 -5.28
CA ALA A 236 -8.90 13.69 -3.85
C ALA A 236 -7.42 13.68 -3.50
N MET A 237 -6.96 14.71 -2.77
CA MET A 237 -5.59 14.84 -2.31
C MET A 237 -5.56 14.92 -0.78
N ALA A 238 -5.07 13.86 -0.14
CA ALA A 238 -4.72 13.91 1.28
C ALA A 238 -3.22 14.16 1.43
N TRP A 239 -2.82 14.99 2.37
CA TRP A 239 -1.41 15.25 2.64
C TRP A 239 -1.13 15.37 4.14
N HIS A 240 0.09 15.08 4.55
CA HIS A 240 0.56 15.33 5.90
C HIS A 240 2.09 15.42 5.95
N GLU A 241 2.58 16.18 6.93
CA GLU A 241 4.02 16.23 7.24
C GLU A 241 4.41 15.01 8.07
N ARG A 242 5.46 14.32 7.66
CA ARG A 242 5.99 13.14 8.37
C ARG A 242 7.05 13.55 9.39
N ALA A 243 7.28 12.70 10.38
CA ALA A 243 8.24 12.95 11.45
C ALA A 243 9.69 13.21 10.96
N GLN A 244 10.06 12.69 9.78
CA GLN A 244 11.36 12.94 9.16
C GLN A 244 11.46 14.28 8.40
N GLY A 245 10.40 15.07 8.37
CA GLY A 245 10.40 16.43 7.79
C GLY A 245 10.16 16.48 6.28
N ASP A 246 9.53 15.47 5.71
CA ASP A 246 9.00 15.47 4.34
C ASP A 246 7.47 15.50 4.35
N ILE A 247 6.86 15.75 3.20
CA ILE A 247 5.40 15.70 3.04
C ILE A 247 5.01 14.50 2.19
N SER A 248 4.08 13.71 2.72
CA SER A 248 3.44 12.62 2.01
C SER A 248 2.12 13.08 1.42
N PHE A 249 1.87 12.72 0.15
CA PHE A 249 0.64 12.95 -0.58
C PHE A 249 0.00 11.63 -0.98
N GLY A 250 -1.28 11.47 -0.65
CA GLY A 250 -2.13 10.38 -1.12
C GLY A 250 -3.15 10.90 -2.10
N LEU A 251 -3.20 10.33 -3.29
CA LEU A 251 -4.13 10.70 -4.36
C LEU A 251 -5.17 9.60 -4.58
N ARG A 252 -6.43 9.99 -4.74
CA ARG A 252 -7.51 9.08 -5.12
C ARG A 252 -8.35 9.69 -6.23
N SER A 253 -8.75 8.87 -7.21
CA SER A 253 -9.63 9.27 -8.30
C SER A 253 -10.25 8.07 -8.99
N THR A 254 -11.45 8.24 -9.51
CA THR A 254 -12.08 7.31 -10.46
C THR A 254 -12.07 7.82 -11.88
N LYS A 255 -11.74 9.11 -12.09
CA LYS A 255 -11.77 9.79 -13.38
C LYS A 255 -10.37 9.96 -13.98
N VAL A 256 -9.36 10.19 -13.14
CA VAL A 256 -7.99 10.55 -13.54
C VAL A 256 -7.03 9.42 -13.18
N ASP A 257 -6.04 9.15 -14.02
CA ASP A 257 -4.94 8.26 -13.69
C ASP A 257 -3.94 8.97 -12.75
N VAL A 258 -4.18 8.81 -11.44
CA VAL A 258 -3.34 9.43 -10.43
C VAL A 258 -1.97 8.75 -10.29
N SER A 259 -1.77 7.55 -10.86
CA SER A 259 -0.46 6.90 -10.84
C SER A 259 0.56 7.62 -11.73
N ALA A 260 0.11 8.14 -12.87
CA ALA A 260 0.94 8.95 -13.76
C ALA A 260 1.37 10.26 -13.09
N ILE A 261 0.45 10.91 -12.34
CA ILE A 261 0.77 12.11 -11.58
C ILE A 261 1.77 11.77 -10.46
N ALA A 262 1.49 10.77 -9.63
CA ALA A 262 2.38 10.39 -8.55
C ALA A 262 3.79 10.03 -9.06
N LYS A 263 3.90 9.32 -10.18
CA LYS A 263 5.17 8.96 -10.83
C LYS A 263 6.00 10.19 -11.23
N SER A 264 5.37 11.28 -11.66
CA SER A 264 6.09 12.52 -11.99
C SER A 264 6.76 13.19 -10.79
N TYR A 265 6.35 12.84 -9.58
CA TYR A 265 6.95 13.26 -8.31
C TYR A 265 7.81 12.17 -7.65
N GLY A 266 8.14 11.09 -8.38
CA GLY A 266 8.95 9.99 -7.85
C GLY A 266 8.18 8.96 -7.01
N GLY A 267 6.85 9.05 -6.98
CA GLY A 267 5.97 8.11 -6.29
C GLY A 267 5.43 7.00 -7.20
N GLY A 268 4.25 6.49 -6.86
CA GLY A 268 3.60 5.42 -7.63
C GLY A 268 2.33 4.92 -6.99
N GLY A 269 1.86 3.76 -7.45
CA GLY A 269 0.65 3.09 -6.99
C GLY A 269 -0.22 2.61 -8.16
N HIS A 270 -1.51 2.51 -7.90
CA HIS A 270 -2.53 2.12 -8.88
C HIS A 270 -3.14 3.34 -9.56
N LYS A 271 -3.79 3.11 -10.71
CA LYS A 271 -4.47 4.15 -11.48
C LYS A 271 -5.42 5.02 -10.63
N ASN A 272 -6.13 4.40 -9.70
CA ASN A 272 -7.15 5.05 -8.88
C ASN A 272 -6.66 5.44 -7.47
N ALA A 273 -5.49 4.94 -7.04
CA ALA A 273 -4.94 5.14 -5.70
C ALA A 273 -3.41 5.16 -5.75
N SER A 274 -2.83 6.32 -5.59
CA SER A 274 -1.38 6.53 -5.68
C SER A 274 -0.89 7.51 -4.64
N GLY A 275 0.40 7.60 -4.45
CA GLY A 275 1.00 8.56 -3.54
C GLY A 275 2.44 8.87 -3.89
N PHE A 276 2.93 9.97 -3.34
CA PHE A 276 4.31 10.40 -3.47
C PHE A 276 4.76 11.17 -2.23
N GLU A 277 6.05 11.27 -2.08
CA GLU A 277 6.70 11.96 -0.96
C GLU A 277 7.72 12.94 -1.52
N VAL A 278 7.75 14.13 -0.95
CA VAL A 278 8.68 15.20 -1.37
C VAL A 278 9.21 15.95 -0.15
N SER A 279 10.31 16.71 -0.33
CA SER A 279 10.82 17.55 0.74
C SER A 279 9.76 18.52 1.27
N LEU A 280 9.90 18.96 2.51
CA LEU A 280 9.00 19.91 3.16
C LEU A 280 8.77 21.18 2.31
N GLU A 281 9.85 21.74 1.75
CA GLU A 281 9.80 22.92 0.92
C GLU A 281 8.93 22.67 -0.34
N LYS A 282 9.25 21.58 -1.08
CA LYS A 282 8.51 21.21 -2.29
C LYS A 282 7.05 20.89 -2.01
N GLY A 283 6.78 20.20 -0.91
CA GLY A 283 5.41 19.86 -0.53
C GLY A 283 4.57 21.09 -0.20
N ARG A 284 5.14 22.08 0.49
CA ARG A 284 4.47 23.37 0.74
C ARG A 284 4.21 24.14 -0.53
N GLU A 285 5.16 24.16 -1.48
CA GLU A 285 4.94 24.76 -2.81
C GLU A 285 3.75 24.13 -3.53
N ILE A 286 3.66 22.80 -3.55
CA ILE A 286 2.55 22.07 -4.17
C ILE A 286 1.22 22.43 -3.51
N ILE A 287 1.16 22.46 -2.19
CA ILE A 287 -0.06 22.80 -1.45
C ILE A 287 -0.51 24.23 -1.77
N ASP A 288 0.41 25.19 -1.76
CA ASP A 288 0.12 26.59 -2.05
C ASP A 288 -0.32 26.80 -3.50
N GLU A 289 0.31 26.10 -4.45
CA GLU A 289 -0.08 26.11 -5.85
C GLU A 289 -1.50 25.55 -6.03
N VAL A 290 -1.77 24.37 -5.48
CA VAL A 290 -3.09 23.70 -5.60
C VAL A 290 -4.20 24.56 -4.99
N LEU A 291 -3.96 25.17 -3.84
CA LEU A 291 -4.94 26.00 -3.13
C LEU A 291 -4.97 27.46 -3.60
N GLY A 292 -4.18 27.83 -4.60
CA GLY A 292 -4.11 29.20 -5.11
C GLY A 292 -3.61 30.21 -4.07
N ARG A 293 -2.83 29.77 -3.08
CA ARG A 293 -2.25 30.64 -2.06
C ARG A 293 -1.07 31.40 -2.66
N LYS A 294 -1.14 32.73 -2.72
CA LYS A 294 -0.02 33.55 -3.18
C LYS A 294 1.18 33.36 -2.26
N LYS A 295 2.39 33.13 -2.82
CA LYS A 295 3.63 33.26 -2.07
C LYS A 295 3.65 34.68 -1.47
N TYR A 296 3.65 34.81 -0.14
CA TYR A 296 4.05 36.05 0.51
C TYR A 296 5.55 36.20 0.22
N GLU A 297 5.90 37.03 -0.77
CA GLU A 297 7.25 37.57 -0.90
C GLU A 297 7.56 38.22 0.45
N GLN A 298 8.51 37.69 1.17
CA GLN A 298 9.14 38.40 2.28
C GLN A 298 9.82 39.60 1.60
N SER A 299 9.09 40.73 1.53
CA SER A 299 9.71 42.02 1.24
C SER A 299 10.73 42.23 2.36
N SER A 300 11.99 42.04 2.03
CA SER A 300 13.13 42.50 2.82
C SER A 300 12.95 44.01 3.01
N ARG A 301 12.29 44.39 4.12
CA ARG A 301 12.43 45.74 4.62
C ARG A 301 13.79 45.81 5.29
N CYS A 302 14.80 46.20 4.51
CA CYS A 302 15.94 46.89 5.07
C CYS A 302 15.44 48.16 5.72
N CYS A 303 15.63 48.31 7.01
CA CYS A 303 15.79 49.55 7.72
C CYS A 303 17.17 49.56 8.34
#